data_d28f6d31cb4d89775ed1d9b89aa0c133
#
_entry.id   d28f6d31cb4d89775ed1d9b89aa0c133
#
_cell.length_a   1.000
_cell.length_b   1.000
_cell.length_c   1.000
_cell.angle_alpha   90.00
_cell.angle_beta   90.00
_cell.angle_gamma   90.00
#
_symmetry.space_group_name_H-M   'P 1'
#
loop_
_entity.id
_entity.type
_entity.pdbx_description
1 polymer ?
#
loop_
_entity_poly.entity_id
_entity_poly.type
_entity_poly.pdbx_seq_one_letter_code
_entity_poly.pdbx_strand_id
1 'polypeptide(L)'
;MKTTLLKIQLEEYIESKTGRVVKEVLTDENLEILRDKCEEIRDLAMVELLTSTGIRVGELVRLNIEDIDFYERECIVFGKGESERVVYFDARTKIHLMEYLQSRTDDNPALFVSLNSPYDRLGISGIETRLRELGNKCNINRVHPHKFRRTMATNAIDKGMPIEQVQKLLGHVQIDTTMQYAMVNQNNVKLAHRKFIG
;
A
#
# COMPACT_ATOMS: atom_id res chain seq x y z
N MET A 1 -27.10 1.78 1.89
CA MET A 1 -27.46 1.13 3.17
C MET A 1 -27.59 -0.39 3.11
N LYS A 2 -28.35 -1.01 2.19
CA LYS A 2 -28.47 -2.50 2.11
C LYS A 2 -27.14 -3.22 1.84
N THR A 3 -26.26 -2.66 1.02
CA THR A 3 -24.97 -3.27 0.65
C THR A 3 -23.97 -3.31 1.82
N THR A 4 -24.01 -2.30 2.70
CA THR A 4 -23.15 -2.22 3.89
C THR A 4 -23.57 -3.25 4.96
N LEU A 5 -24.87 -3.44 5.15
CA LEU A 5 -25.39 -4.43 6.11
C LEU A 5 -25.06 -5.87 5.68
N LEU A 6 -25.19 -6.17 4.38
CA LEU A 6 -24.81 -7.47 3.82
C LEU A 6 -23.30 -7.77 3.96
N LYS A 7 -22.48 -6.74 3.84
CA LYS A 7 -21.03 -6.86 4.01
C LYS A 7 -20.67 -7.19 5.47
N ILE A 8 -21.25 -6.49 6.43
CA ILE A 8 -21.08 -6.75 7.86
C ILE A 8 -21.55 -8.17 8.23
N GLN A 9 -22.73 -8.60 7.76
CA GLN A 9 -23.23 -9.95 8.02
C GLN A 9 -22.36 -11.04 7.41
N LEU A 10 -21.75 -10.80 6.24
CA LEU A 10 -20.84 -11.75 5.61
C LEU A 10 -19.50 -11.83 6.36
N GLU A 11 -18.99 -10.70 6.84
CA GLU A 11 -17.77 -10.61 7.66
C GLU A 11 -17.97 -11.37 8.99
N GLU A 12 -19.07 -11.14 9.70
CA GLU A 12 -19.44 -11.88 10.92
C GLU A 12 -19.61 -13.39 10.67
N TYR A 13 -20.23 -13.76 9.55
CA TYR A 13 -20.39 -15.18 9.18
C TYR A 13 -19.04 -15.86 8.91
N ILE A 14 -18.13 -15.18 8.20
CA ILE A 14 -16.78 -15.69 7.90
C ILE A 14 -15.95 -15.83 9.18
N GLU A 15 -15.99 -14.84 10.08
CA GLU A 15 -15.36 -14.91 11.40
C GLU A 15 -15.88 -16.10 12.21
N SER A 16 -17.19 -16.31 12.24
CA SER A 16 -17.81 -17.41 12.99
C SER A 16 -17.44 -18.80 12.46
N LYS A 17 -17.20 -18.94 11.16
CA LYS A 17 -16.88 -20.23 10.50
C LYS A 17 -15.41 -20.52 10.39
N THR A 18 -14.55 -19.51 10.27
CA THR A 18 -13.11 -19.70 10.01
C THR A 18 -12.22 -19.28 11.15
N GLY A 19 -12.75 -18.58 12.18
CA GLY A 19 -11.96 -17.97 13.24
C GLY A 19 -10.98 -16.89 12.76
N ARG A 20 -11.10 -16.45 11.49
CA ARG A 20 -10.22 -15.45 10.88
C ARG A 20 -10.90 -14.09 10.87
N VAL A 21 -10.35 -13.14 11.61
CA VAL A 21 -10.77 -11.75 11.58
C VAL A 21 -10.49 -11.17 10.19
N VAL A 22 -11.52 -10.71 9.50
CA VAL A 22 -11.37 -9.97 8.25
C VAL A 22 -10.75 -8.62 8.58
N LYS A 23 -9.47 -8.48 8.26
CA LYS A 23 -8.75 -7.23 8.54
C LYS A 23 -9.19 -6.15 7.56
N GLU A 24 -9.63 -5.01 8.08
CA GLU A 24 -10.05 -3.84 7.30
C GLU A 24 -9.00 -3.38 6.29
N VAL A 25 -9.47 -2.98 5.11
CA VAL A 25 -8.72 -2.28 4.06
C VAL A 25 -9.13 -0.81 4.03
N LEU A 26 -8.35 0.02 3.35
CA LEU A 26 -8.75 1.40 3.03
C LEU A 26 -9.68 1.35 1.81
N THR A 27 -10.80 2.06 1.88
CA THR A 27 -11.67 2.27 0.70
C THR A 27 -11.05 3.30 -0.24
N ASP A 28 -11.54 3.41 -1.46
CA ASP A 28 -11.09 4.44 -2.40
C ASP A 28 -11.34 5.85 -1.83
N GLU A 29 -12.48 6.06 -1.15
CA GLU A 29 -12.79 7.32 -0.48
C GLU A 29 -11.81 7.60 0.68
N ASN A 30 -11.42 6.58 1.46
CA ASN A 30 -10.42 6.74 2.51
C ASN A 30 -9.08 7.19 1.93
N LEU A 31 -8.66 6.62 0.79
CA LEU A 31 -7.42 6.98 0.12
C LEU A 31 -7.47 8.44 -0.39
N GLU A 32 -8.58 8.87 -0.99
CA GLU A 32 -8.73 10.27 -1.44
C GLU A 32 -8.72 11.24 -0.24
N ILE A 33 -9.43 10.92 0.86
CA ILE A 33 -9.43 11.76 2.07
C ILE A 33 -8.02 11.86 2.67
N LEU A 34 -7.26 10.75 2.70
CA LEU A 34 -5.87 10.77 3.18
C LEU A 34 -4.99 11.68 2.31
N ARG A 35 -5.14 11.64 0.97
CA ARG A 35 -4.43 12.50 0.02
C ARG A 35 -4.74 13.98 0.26
N ASP A 36 -6.02 14.31 0.32
CA ASP A 36 -6.49 15.69 0.51
C ASP A 36 -6.05 16.32 1.83
N LYS A 37 -5.81 15.48 2.85
CA LYS A 37 -5.39 15.93 4.18
C LYS A 37 -3.89 15.91 4.40
N CYS A 38 -3.09 15.46 3.43
CA CYS A 38 -1.64 15.63 3.47
C CYS A 38 -1.29 17.12 3.30
N GLU A 39 -0.74 17.73 4.34
CA GLU A 39 -0.27 19.12 4.29
C GLU A 39 1.15 19.20 3.72
N GLU A 40 1.95 18.16 3.94
CA GLU A 40 3.33 18.07 3.49
C GLU A 40 3.42 17.20 2.23
N ILE A 41 4.07 17.70 1.20
CA ILE A 41 4.27 16.96 -0.06
C ILE A 41 5.05 15.65 0.16
N ARG A 42 5.95 15.61 1.15
CA ARG A 42 6.63 14.38 1.57
C ARG A 42 5.63 13.31 1.99
N ASP A 43 4.68 13.67 2.84
CA ASP A 43 3.70 12.71 3.38
C ASP A 43 2.73 12.24 2.29
N LEU A 44 2.37 13.11 1.36
CA LEU A 44 1.59 12.75 0.17
C LEU A 44 2.36 11.76 -0.71
N ALA A 45 3.62 12.04 -1.04
CA ALA A 45 4.47 11.15 -1.82
C ALA A 45 4.64 9.77 -1.16
N MET A 46 4.75 9.73 0.18
CA MET A 46 4.83 8.51 0.95
C MET A 46 3.52 7.70 0.91
N VAL A 47 2.37 8.35 1.07
CA VAL A 47 1.03 7.73 0.96
C VAL A 47 0.84 7.13 -0.43
N GLU A 48 1.22 7.87 -1.48
CA GLU A 48 1.10 7.38 -2.86
C GLU A 48 1.99 6.17 -3.12
N LEU A 49 3.25 6.22 -2.69
CA LEU A 49 4.17 5.10 -2.88
C LEU A 49 3.68 3.84 -2.14
N LEU A 50 3.21 3.97 -0.90
CA LEU A 50 2.62 2.86 -0.15
C LEU A 50 1.36 2.31 -0.81
N THR A 51 0.50 3.19 -1.33
CA THR A 51 -0.77 2.82 -2.00
C THR A 51 -0.50 2.05 -3.28
N SER A 52 0.43 2.53 -4.10
CA SER A 52 0.73 1.99 -5.43
C SER A 52 1.52 0.68 -5.37
N THR A 53 2.52 0.61 -4.47
CA THR A 53 3.47 -0.52 -4.44
C THR A 53 3.16 -1.57 -3.38
N GLY A 54 2.52 -1.19 -2.29
CA GLY A 54 2.33 -2.05 -1.12
C GLY A 54 3.63 -2.56 -0.49
N ILE A 55 4.76 -1.85 -0.64
CA ILE A 55 6.05 -2.24 -0.04
C ILE A 55 5.98 -2.32 1.48
N ARG A 56 6.90 -3.07 2.10
CA ARG A 56 7.00 -3.13 3.56
C ARG A 56 7.64 -1.86 4.09
N VAL A 57 7.24 -1.44 5.29
CA VAL A 57 7.84 -0.25 5.94
C VAL A 57 9.35 -0.37 6.08
N GLY A 58 9.87 -1.56 6.38
CA GLY A 58 11.31 -1.80 6.47
C GLY A 58 12.03 -1.70 5.11
N GLU A 59 11.34 -1.92 3.99
CA GLU A 59 11.85 -1.69 2.64
C GLU A 59 11.80 -0.19 2.32
N LEU A 60 10.68 0.47 2.63
CA LEU A 60 10.48 1.90 2.40
C LEU A 60 11.57 2.76 3.06
N VAL A 61 11.90 2.49 4.33
CA VAL A 61 12.92 3.29 5.06
C VAL A 61 14.34 3.11 4.51
N ARG A 62 14.60 2.06 3.76
CA ARG A 62 15.93 1.80 3.16
C ARG A 62 16.10 2.43 1.79
N LEU A 63 15.01 2.79 1.12
CA LEU A 63 15.08 3.37 -0.23
C LEU A 63 15.91 4.66 -0.23
N ASN A 64 16.78 4.72 -1.21
CA ASN A 64 17.50 5.92 -1.62
C ASN A 64 16.81 6.52 -2.86
N ILE A 65 17.18 7.75 -3.19
CA ILE A 65 16.70 8.41 -4.42
C ILE A 65 17.17 7.64 -5.66
N GLU A 66 18.39 7.11 -5.63
CA GLU A 66 18.99 6.34 -6.73
C GLU A 66 18.30 5.00 -7.02
N ASP A 67 17.54 4.45 -6.04
CA ASP A 67 16.78 3.21 -6.22
C ASP A 67 15.51 3.39 -7.06
N ILE A 68 15.17 4.64 -7.45
CA ILE A 68 13.94 4.98 -8.15
C ILE A 68 14.19 5.22 -9.63
N ASP A 69 13.65 4.39 -10.47
CA ASP A 69 13.56 4.65 -11.91
C ASP A 69 12.25 5.38 -12.24
N PHE A 70 12.35 6.69 -12.44
CA PHE A 70 11.19 7.53 -12.80
C PHE A 70 10.73 7.31 -14.24
N TYR A 71 11.57 6.79 -15.13
CA TYR A 71 11.19 6.53 -16.52
C TYR A 71 10.30 5.29 -16.60
N GLU A 72 10.81 4.16 -16.08
CA GLU A 72 10.06 2.89 -16.04
C GLU A 72 9.01 2.85 -14.92
N ARG A 73 9.04 3.79 -13.98
CA ARG A 73 8.16 3.87 -12.80
C ARG A 73 8.29 2.63 -11.92
N GLU A 74 9.50 2.30 -11.59
CA GLU A 74 9.81 1.16 -10.73
C GLU A 74 10.87 1.52 -9.69
N CYS A 75 10.99 0.72 -8.65
CA CYS A 75 12.08 0.79 -7.71
C CYS A 75 12.52 -0.59 -7.24
N ILE A 76 13.79 -0.72 -6.92
CA ILE A 76 14.37 -1.95 -6.37
C ILE A 76 14.27 -1.90 -4.86
N VAL A 77 13.66 -2.91 -4.26
CA VAL A 77 13.54 -3.04 -2.80
C VAL A 77 14.22 -4.31 -2.32
N PHE A 78 14.85 -4.21 -1.15
CA PHE A 78 15.58 -5.31 -0.52
C PHE A 78 14.74 -5.90 0.61
N GLY A 79 14.35 -7.17 0.44
CA GLY A 79 13.62 -7.95 1.42
C GLY A 79 14.51 -8.58 2.51
N LYS A 80 13.92 -9.45 3.33
CA LYS A 80 14.65 -10.23 4.32
C LYS A 80 15.61 -11.19 3.63
N GLY A 81 16.90 -11.17 4.03
CA GLY A 81 17.95 -12.01 3.44
C GLY A 81 18.46 -11.49 2.11
N GLU A 82 18.47 -10.15 1.91
CA GLU A 82 19.00 -9.48 0.72
C GLU A 82 18.34 -9.90 -0.61
N SER A 83 17.15 -10.47 -0.55
CA SER A 83 16.41 -10.76 -1.77
C SER A 83 15.90 -9.47 -2.40
N GLU A 84 16.41 -9.16 -3.58
CA GLU A 84 15.95 -8.04 -4.39
C GLU A 84 14.63 -8.37 -5.08
N ARG A 85 13.77 -7.37 -5.19
CA ARG A 85 12.64 -7.40 -6.11
C ARG A 85 12.33 -6.02 -6.64
N VAL A 86 11.86 -5.97 -7.87
CA VAL A 86 11.32 -4.77 -8.48
C VAL A 86 9.87 -4.59 -8.05
N VAL A 87 9.51 -3.37 -7.69
CA VAL A 87 8.12 -2.95 -7.45
C VAL A 87 7.78 -1.77 -8.35
N TYR A 88 6.54 -1.69 -8.77
CA TYR A 88 6.07 -0.73 -9.77
C TYR A 88 5.14 0.29 -9.12
N PHE A 89 5.23 1.56 -9.56
CA PHE A 89 4.35 2.61 -9.08
C PHE A 89 3.65 3.34 -10.25
N ASP A 90 2.52 3.94 -9.94
CA ASP A 90 1.69 4.61 -10.94
C ASP A 90 2.17 6.03 -11.27
N ALA A 91 1.52 6.67 -12.25
CA ALA A 91 1.87 8.01 -12.70
C ALA A 91 1.66 9.07 -11.62
N ARG A 92 0.65 8.91 -10.76
CA ARG A 92 0.37 9.82 -9.65
C ARG A 92 1.51 9.80 -8.63
N THR A 93 1.96 8.62 -8.24
CA THR A 93 3.12 8.42 -7.37
C THR A 93 4.37 9.07 -7.94
N LYS A 94 4.63 8.90 -9.25
CA LYS A 94 5.75 9.57 -9.93
C LYS A 94 5.70 11.08 -9.75
N ILE A 95 4.55 11.71 -10.02
CA ILE A 95 4.37 13.16 -9.94
C ILE A 95 4.69 13.65 -8.52
N HIS A 96 4.05 13.08 -7.51
CA HIS A 96 4.22 13.54 -6.13
C HIS A 96 5.62 13.22 -5.56
N LEU A 97 6.27 12.13 -5.96
CA LEU A 97 7.66 11.88 -5.63
C LEU A 97 8.59 12.92 -6.24
N MET A 98 8.39 13.28 -7.51
CA MET A 98 9.20 14.32 -8.17
C MET A 98 9.00 15.69 -7.52
N GLU A 99 7.76 16.08 -7.21
CA GLU A 99 7.45 17.32 -6.50
C GLU A 99 8.11 17.35 -5.12
N TYR A 100 8.02 16.25 -4.37
CA TYR A 100 8.68 16.13 -3.07
C TYR A 100 10.20 16.30 -3.21
N LEU A 101 10.85 15.58 -4.13
CA LEU A 101 12.30 15.66 -4.32
C LEU A 101 12.73 17.05 -4.76
N GLN A 102 11.95 17.75 -5.59
CA GLN A 102 12.21 19.12 -5.99
C GLN A 102 12.08 20.12 -4.81
N SER A 103 11.25 19.82 -3.84
CA SER A 103 11.06 20.66 -2.64
C SER A 103 12.16 20.50 -1.60
N ARG A 104 13.00 19.47 -1.71
CA ARG A 104 14.09 19.21 -0.76
C ARG A 104 15.23 20.21 -0.92
N THR A 105 15.83 20.54 0.23
CA THR A 105 16.96 21.46 0.32
C THR A 105 18.19 20.82 0.95
N ASP A 106 18.14 19.50 1.19
CA ASP A 106 19.21 18.69 1.78
C ASP A 106 19.86 17.78 0.72
N ASP A 107 21.05 17.24 1.04
CA ASP A 107 21.80 16.32 0.19
C ASP A 107 21.75 14.86 0.68
N ASN A 108 20.80 14.52 1.59
CA ASN A 108 20.70 13.17 2.12
C ASN A 108 20.24 12.20 1.02
N PRO A 109 20.94 11.08 0.78
CA PRO A 109 20.58 10.13 -0.28
C PRO A 109 19.28 9.39 -0.02
N ALA A 110 18.75 9.37 1.23
CA ALA A 110 17.50 8.70 1.56
C ALA A 110 16.32 9.25 0.77
N LEU A 111 15.44 8.36 0.30
CA LEU A 111 14.22 8.79 -0.39
C LEU A 111 13.34 9.66 0.51
N PHE A 112 13.13 9.26 1.77
CA PHE A 112 12.33 10.04 2.73
C PHE A 112 13.17 10.47 3.93
N VAL A 113 13.12 11.77 4.22
CA VAL A 113 13.85 12.40 5.32
C VAL A 113 12.93 13.14 6.28
N SER A 114 13.44 13.47 7.47
CA SER A 114 12.80 14.38 8.41
C SER A 114 12.55 15.75 7.75
N LEU A 115 11.49 16.45 8.16
CA LEU A 115 11.23 17.83 7.70
C LEU A 115 12.08 18.88 8.43
N ASN A 116 12.75 18.49 9.51
CA ASN A 116 13.58 19.39 10.30
C ASN A 116 15.06 19.01 10.16
N SER A 117 15.92 20.04 10.22
CA SER A 117 17.37 19.83 10.30
C SER A 117 17.70 18.88 11.47
N PRO A 118 18.62 17.92 11.27
CA PRO A 118 19.55 17.78 10.13
C PRO A 118 19.04 16.97 8.93
N TYR A 119 17.71 16.82 8.74
CA TYR A 119 17.07 16.08 7.65
C TYR A 119 17.49 14.60 7.58
N ASP A 120 17.52 13.96 8.75
CA ASP A 120 17.87 12.56 8.87
C ASP A 120 16.87 11.66 8.11
N ARG A 121 17.39 10.50 7.64
CA ARG A 121 16.55 9.43 7.06
C ARG A 121 15.37 9.12 7.96
N LEU A 122 14.16 9.11 7.41
CA LEU A 122 12.96 8.80 8.16
C LEU A 122 12.93 7.30 8.54
N GLY A 123 12.90 7.02 9.83
CA GLY A 123 12.84 5.65 10.35
C GLY A 123 11.42 5.08 10.40
N ILE A 124 11.30 3.77 10.70
CA ILE A 124 10.02 3.06 10.78
C ILE A 124 9.03 3.77 11.70
N SER A 125 9.46 4.11 12.92
CA SER A 125 8.61 4.79 13.90
C SER A 125 8.13 6.16 13.41
N GLY A 126 8.97 6.89 12.69
CA GLY A 126 8.61 8.17 12.08
C GLY A 126 7.49 8.00 11.04
N ILE A 127 7.64 7.03 10.12
CA ILE A 127 6.61 6.72 9.12
C ILE A 127 5.30 6.31 9.79
N GLU A 128 5.35 5.37 10.74
CA GLU A 128 4.16 4.88 11.43
C GLU A 128 3.45 5.98 12.22
N THR A 129 4.22 6.88 12.87
CA THR A 129 3.67 8.03 13.58
C THR A 129 2.97 8.98 12.63
N ARG A 130 3.61 9.37 11.51
CA ARG A 130 3.00 10.26 10.52
C ARG A 130 1.72 9.69 9.93
N LEU A 131 1.70 8.39 9.56
CA LEU A 131 0.50 7.74 9.04
C LEU A 131 -0.62 7.67 10.08
N ARG A 132 -0.29 7.40 11.34
CA ARG A 132 -1.26 7.39 12.44
C ARG A 132 -1.86 8.79 12.69
N GLU A 133 -1.03 9.83 12.69
CA GLU A 133 -1.48 11.21 12.84
C GLU A 133 -2.40 11.63 11.69
N LEU A 134 -2.02 11.32 10.46
CA LEU A 134 -2.84 11.56 9.28
C LEU A 134 -4.18 10.81 9.36
N GLY A 135 -4.16 9.53 9.76
CA GLY A 135 -5.37 8.75 9.97
C GLY A 135 -6.29 9.37 11.02
N ASN A 136 -5.75 9.80 12.16
CA ASN A 136 -6.52 10.48 13.21
C ASN A 136 -7.14 11.78 12.70
N LYS A 137 -6.40 12.58 11.94
CA LYS A 137 -6.88 13.82 11.31
C LYS A 137 -8.04 13.58 10.34
N CYS A 138 -8.03 12.42 9.69
CA CYS A 138 -9.07 12.01 8.73
C CYS A 138 -10.22 11.22 9.38
N ASN A 139 -10.20 10.95 10.68
CA ASN A 139 -11.10 10.03 11.37
C ASN A 139 -11.10 8.60 10.75
N ILE A 140 -9.95 8.15 10.24
CA ILE A 140 -9.74 6.82 9.68
C ILE A 140 -8.92 5.99 10.67
N ASN A 141 -9.54 4.91 11.18
CA ASN A 141 -8.89 4.08 12.19
C ASN A 141 -7.68 3.31 11.64
N ARG A 142 -6.64 3.22 12.48
CA ARG A 142 -5.48 2.33 12.27
C ARG A 142 -4.83 2.47 10.90
N VAL A 143 -4.51 3.70 10.48
CA VAL A 143 -3.72 3.95 9.27
C VAL A 143 -2.25 3.62 9.57
N HIS A 144 -1.72 2.61 8.90
CA HIS A 144 -0.34 2.13 9.06
C HIS A 144 0.11 1.39 7.78
N PRO A 145 1.43 1.18 7.55
CA PRO A 145 1.95 0.64 6.29
C PRO A 145 1.32 -0.70 5.86
N HIS A 146 1.10 -1.62 6.80
CA HIS A 146 0.46 -2.90 6.48
C HIS A 146 -0.98 -2.78 6.00
N LYS A 147 -1.70 -1.71 6.39
CA LYS A 147 -3.06 -1.46 5.89
C LYS A 147 -3.03 -1.09 4.40
N PHE A 148 -2.08 -0.23 3.98
CA PHE A 148 -1.86 0.09 2.56
C PHE A 148 -1.50 -1.16 1.74
N ARG A 149 -0.55 -1.95 2.23
CA ARG A 149 -0.13 -3.19 1.56
C ARG A 149 -1.29 -4.17 1.36
N ARG A 150 -2.13 -4.33 2.37
CA ARG A 150 -3.33 -5.16 2.30
C ARG A 150 -4.35 -4.59 1.31
N THR A 151 -4.57 -3.27 1.36
CA THR A 151 -5.46 -2.57 0.43
C THR A 151 -5.02 -2.78 -1.02
N MET A 152 -3.74 -2.58 -1.32
CA MET A 152 -3.19 -2.80 -2.66
C MET A 152 -3.39 -4.25 -3.12
N ALA A 153 -3.07 -5.23 -2.26
CA ALA A 153 -3.24 -6.64 -2.60
C ALA A 153 -4.70 -7.01 -2.87
N THR A 154 -5.62 -6.57 -2.00
CA THR A 154 -7.06 -6.82 -2.16
C THR A 154 -7.58 -6.18 -3.44
N ASN A 155 -7.26 -4.90 -3.68
CA ASN A 155 -7.68 -4.19 -4.89
C ASN A 155 -7.11 -4.81 -6.17
N ALA A 156 -5.87 -5.31 -6.14
CA ALA A 156 -5.28 -5.99 -7.29
C ALA A 156 -6.02 -7.29 -7.63
N ILE A 157 -6.34 -8.09 -6.61
CA ILE A 157 -7.10 -9.34 -6.77
C ILE A 157 -8.53 -9.04 -7.25
N ASP A 158 -9.19 -8.05 -6.66
CA ASP A 158 -10.56 -7.65 -7.03
C ASP A 158 -10.65 -7.12 -8.47
N LYS A 159 -9.57 -6.48 -8.96
CA LYS A 159 -9.43 -6.06 -10.36
C LYS A 159 -9.04 -7.20 -11.32
N GLY A 160 -8.85 -8.41 -10.79
CA GLY A 160 -8.59 -9.62 -11.58
C GLY A 160 -7.12 -9.95 -11.81
N MET A 161 -6.19 -9.36 -11.04
CA MET A 161 -4.77 -9.77 -11.09
C MET A 161 -4.64 -11.19 -10.52
N PRO A 162 -3.97 -12.12 -11.24
CA PRO A 162 -3.70 -13.46 -10.73
C PRO A 162 -2.95 -13.41 -9.38
N ILE A 163 -3.34 -14.29 -8.46
CA ILE A 163 -2.81 -14.29 -7.09
C ILE A 163 -1.29 -14.52 -7.04
N GLU A 164 -0.76 -15.29 -8.00
CA GLU A 164 0.68 -15.54 -8.14
C GLU A 164 1.44 -14.28 -8.51
N GLN A 165 0.84 -13.39 -9.32
CA GLN A 165 1.41 -12.09 -9.65
C GLN A 165 1.39 -11.16 -8.43
N VAL A 166 0.29 -11.15 -7.68
CA VAL A 166 0.20 -10.40 -6.42
C VAL A 166 1.23 -10.91 -5.41
N GLN A 167 1.39 -12.24 -5.30
CA GLN A 167 2.42 -12.86 -4.47
C GLN A 167 3.81 -12.35 -4.83
N LYS A 168 4.14 -12.35 -6.12
CA LYS A 168 5.43 -11.89 -6.64
C LYS A 168 5.67 -10.41 -6.36
N LEU A 169 4.67 -9.53 -6.63
CA LEU A 169 4.73 -8.11 -6.32
C LEU A 169 5.00 -7.84 -4.84
N LEU A 170 4.31 -8.57 -3.97
CA LEU A 170 4.47 -8.44 -2.54
C LEU A 170 5.77 -9.08 -2.01
N GLY A 171 6.42 -9.97 -2.77
CA GLY A 171 7.57 -10.73 -2.29
C GLY A 171 7.19 -11.64 -1.11
N HIS A 172 6.09 -12.38 -1.24
CA HIS A 172 5.71 -13.42 -0.30
C HIS A 172 6.35 -14.74 -0.71
N VAL A 173 7.12 -15.35 0.19
CA VAL A 173 7.75 -16.66 -0.04
C VAL A 173 6.68 -17.75 -0.14
N GLN A 174 5.61 -17.64 0.65
CA GLN A 174 4.52 -18.60 0.68
C GLN A 174 3.22 -17.97 0.17
N ILE A 175 2.52 -18.69 -0.72
CA ILE A 175 1.25 -18.26 -1.32
C ILE A 175 0.15 -18.07 -0.27
N ASP A 176 0.16 -18.88 0.80
CA ASP A 176 -0.80 -18.79 1.90
C ASP A 176 -0.88 -17.40 2.52
N THR A 177 0.24 -16.67 2.54
CA THR A 177 0.28 -15.28 3.01
C THR A 177 -0.50 -14.35 2.08
N THR A 178 -0.49 -14.62 0.77
CA THR A 178 -1.25 -13.84 -0.23
C THR A 178 -2.72 -14.26 -0.25
N MET A 179 -3.00 -15.54 -0.03
CA MET A 179 -4.37 -16.08 0.06
C MET A 179 -5.22 -15.42 1.14
N GLN A 180 -4.60 -14.85 2.18
CA GLN A 180 -5.31 -14.07 3.20
C GLN A 180 -6.02 -12.82 2.64
N TYR A 181 -5.62 -12.34 1.47
CA TYR A 181 -6.22 -11.19 0.79
C TYR A 181 -7.25 -11.63 -0.27
N ALA A 182 -7.18 -12.88 -0.74
CA ALA A 182 -8.13 -13.46 -1.67
C ALA A 182 -9.38 -13.93 -0.91
N MET A 183 -10.25 -12.99 -0.56
CA MET A 183 -11.62 -13.38 -0.26
C MET A 183 -12.26 -13.80 -1.58
N VAL A 184 -12.72 -15.06 -1.66
CA VAL A 184 -13.45 -15.54 -2.85
C VAL A 184 -14.76 -14.74 -2.96
N ASN A 185 -14.68 -13.64 -3.68
CA ASN A 185 -15.85 -12.86 -4.01
C ASN A 185 -16.59 -13.61 -5.15
N GLN A 186 -17.79 -14.05 -4.91
CA GLN A 186 -18.62 -14.72 -5.92
C GLN A 186 -18.80 -13.89 -7.20
N ASN A 187 -18.75 -12.56 -7.09
CA ASN A 187 -18.77 -11.67 -8.25
C ASN A 187 -17.49 -11.83 -9.10
N ASN A 188 -16.33 -12.02 -8.48
CA ASN A 188 -15.07 -12.25 -9.20
C ASN A 188 -15.09 -13.59 -9.92
N VAL A 189 -15.65 -14.64 -9.31
CA VAL A 189 -15.86 -15.95 -9.98
C VAL A 189 -16.77 -15.80 -11.19
N LYS A 190 -17.88 -15.07 -11.06
CA LYS A 190 -18.82 -14.82 -12.16
C LYS A 190 -18.18 -14.02 -13.30
N LEU A 191 -17.40 -13.00 -12.98
CA LEU A 191 -16.68 -12.18 -13.97
C LEU A 191 -15.59 -13.00 -14.66
N ALA A 192 -14.83 -13.78 -13.91
CA ALA A 192 -13.81 -14.68 -14.45
C ALA A 192 -14.46 -15.75 -15.37
N HIS A 193 -15.55 -16.39 -14.96
CA HIS A 193 -16.27 -17.34 -15.79
C HIS A 193 -16.67 -16.70 -17.13
N ARG A 194 -17.31 -15.51 -17.09
CA ARG A 194 -17.71 -14.80 -18.32
C ARG A 194 -16.54 -14.40 -19.20
N LYS A 195 -15.39 -14.08 -18.62
CA LYS A 195 -14.19 -13.65 -19.37
C LYS A 195 -13.44 -14.80 -20.01
N PHE A 196 -13.38 -15.96 -19.35
CA PHE A 196 -12.49 -17.07 -19.75
C PHE A 196 -13.21 -18.30 -20.28
N ILE A 197 -14.51 -18.44 -20.04
CA ILE A 197 -15.27 -19.64 -20.44
C ILE A 197 -16.38 -19.29 -21.44
N GLY A 198 -16.85 -18.05 -21.49
CA GLY A 198 -17.83 -17.60 -22.46
C GLY A 198 -18.94 -16.83 -21.82
#